data_2a2b6078a8fb9507a9caf6c936aa9633
#
_entry.id   2a2b6078a8fb9507a9caf6c936aa9633
#
_cell.length_a   1.000
_cell.length_b   1.000
_cell.length_c   1.000
_cell.angle_alpha   90.00
_cell.angle_beta   90.00
_cell.angle_gamma   90.00
#
_symmetry.space_group_name_H-M   'P 1'
#
loop_
_entity.id
_entity.type
_entity.pdbx_description
1 polymer ?
#
loop_
_entity_poly.entity_id
_entity_poly.type
_entity_poly.pdbx_seq_one_letter_code
_entity_poly.pdbx_strand_id
1 'polypeptide(L)'
;FYPCMPYAHKYANAATEHGLIEALRRFLPQDGALSGMLQAGKSLASKDIEGILQLLVDAEMKMFQGLNTPVIFMQNVIVDLLYGLGIHEAFRMFADHVKSRYDAEPGFITMNLPALLDVLERQGVDNPIVCANINKIGFRMSGGLPLYEQIIATRRVRPIAMSVLASGALPAREAVEYVCR
;
A
#
# COMPACT_ATOMS: atom_id res chain seq x y z
N PHE A 1 -4.61 0.54 -16.15
CA PHE A 1 -3.36 0.53 -15.35
C PHE A 1 -3.71 0.42 -13.87
N TYR A 2 -2.83 -0.19 -13.07
CA TYR A 2 -2.96 -0.32 -11.63
C TYR A 2 -1.71 0.27 -10.96
N PRO A 3 -1.63 1.61 -10.79
CA PRO A 3 -0.50 2.26 -10.15
C PRO A 3 -0.29 1.73 -8.73
N CYS A 4 0.99 1.61 -8.32
CA CYS A 4 1.38 1.15 -7.00
C CYS A 4 2.31 2.20 -6.37
N MET A 5 1.83 2.92 -5.35
CA MET A 5 2.47 4.13 -4.84
C MET A 5 2.21 4.39 -3.34
N PRO A 6 2.97 5.28 -2.70
CA PRO A 6 4.19 5.87 -3.24
C PRO A 6 5.29 4.82 -3.41
N TYR A 7 6.18 5.02 -4.40
CA TYR A 7 7.27 4.07 -4.69
C TYR A 7 8.39 4.21 -3.66
N ALA A 8 8.33 3.38 -2.63
CA ALA A 8 9.16 3.49 -1.43
C ALA A 8 10.67 3.53 -1.70
N HIS A 9 11.19 2.76 -2.67
CA HIS A 9 12.62 2.74 -2.98
C HIS A 9 13.17 4.10 -3.44
N LYS A 10 12.36 4.90 -4.13
CA LYS A 10 12.72 6.25 -4.55
C LYS A 10 13.01 7.16 -3.34
N TYR A 11 12.20 7.02 -2.30
CA TYR A 11 12.31 7.84 -1.09
C TYR A 11 13.31 7.25 -0.09
N ALA A 12 13.41 5.91 0.00
CA ALA A 12 14.32 5.23 0.92
C ALA A 12 15.79 5.55 0.62
N ASN A 13 16.22 5.54 -0.63
CA ASN A 13 17.58 5.89 -1.02
C ASN A 13 17.91 7.34 -0.62
N ALA A 14 17.01 8.28 -0.94
CA ALA A 14 17.20 9.67 -0.58
C ALA A 14 17.16 9.89 0.95
N ALA A 15 16.33 9.16 1.68
CA ALA A 15 16.27 9.21 3.14
C ALA A 15 17.53 8.67 3.81
N THR A 16 18.15 7.64 3.23
CA THR A 16 19.42 7.07 3.73
C THR A 16 20.58 8.03 3.52
N GLU A 17 20.62 8.73 2.38
CA GLU A 17 21.69 9.66 2.05
C GLU A 17 21.54 11.03 2.74
N HIS A 18 20.34 11.53 2.91
CA HIS A 18 20.09 12.92 3.29
C HIS A 18 19.13 13.09 4.49
N GLY A 19 18.62 11.99 5.07
CA GLY A 19 17.56 11.99 6.06
C GLY A 19 16.16 12.13 5.46
N LEU A 20 15.14 11.70 6.20
CA LEU A 20 13.75 11.63 5.72
C LEU A 20 13.20 13.00 5.30
N ILE A 21 13.47 14.04 6.05
CA ILE A 21 12.97 15.39 5.79
C ILE A 21 13.55 15.95 4.49
N GLU A 22 14.85 15.76 4.26
CA GLU A 22 15.51 16.24 3.05
C GLU A 22 15.14 15.39 1.83
N ALA A 23 14.92 14.08 2.02
CA ALA A 23 14.37 13.20 0.99
C ALA A 23 12.98 13.67 0.54
N LEU A 24 12.09 13.94 1.48
CA LEU A 24 10.76 14.48 1.19
C LEU A 24 10.86 15.83 0.47
N ARG A 25 11.71 16.73 0.94
CA ARG A 25 11.92 18.06 0.32
C ARG A 25 12.36 17.99 -1.14
N ARG A 26 13.18 16.99 -1.53
CA ARG A 26 13.66 16.79 -2.92
C ARG A 26 12.56 16.35 -3.88
N PHE A 27 11.59 15.62 -3.41
CA PHE A 27 10.51 15.04 -4.24
C PHE A 27 9.21 15.84 -4.20
N LEU A 28 9.10 16.81 -3.29
CA LEU A 28 7.95 17.68 -3.16
C LEU A 28 8.09 18.91 -4.06
N PRO A 29 6.99 19.40 -4.66
CA PRO A 29 6.99 20.70 -5.34
C PRO A 29 7.45 21.79 -4.38
N GLN A 30 8.37 22.65 -4.83
CA GLN A 30 8.93 23.73 -3.99
C GLN A 30 7.92 24.87 -3.71
N ASP A 31 6.80 24.86 -4.40
CA ASP A 31 5.78 25.91 -4.34
C ASP A 31 4.56 25.39 -3.55
N GLY A 32 4.56 25.59 -2.23
CA GLY A 32 3.39 25.26 -1.43
C GLY A 32 3.56 25.33 0.09
N ALA A 33 2.45 25.36 0.81
CA ALA A 33 2.38 25.45 2.28
C ALA A 33 3.18 24.35 3.03
N LEU A 34 3.36 23.17 2.41
CA LEU A 34 4.10 22.06 2.98
C LEU A 34 5.62 22.29 3.01
N SER A 35 6.17 23.01 2.03
CA SER A 35 7.58 23.45 2.04
C SER A 35 7.89 24.30 3.27
N GLY A 36 6.95 25.17 3.66
CA GLY A 36 7.04 25.98 4.88
C GLY A 36 6.94 25.15 6.19
N MET A 37 6.10 24.13 6.22
CA MET A 37 5.93 23.24 7.38
C MET A 37 7.17 22.37 7.63
N LEU A 38 7.76 21.82 6.57
CA LEU A 38 9.00 21.05 6.65
C LEU A 38 10.20 21.93 7.05
N GLN A 39 10.21 23.20 6.69
CA GLN A 39 11.23 24.15 7.13
C GLN A 39 11.13 24.51 8.61
N ALA A 40 9.93 24.47 9.19
CA ALA A 40 9.70 24.85 10.58
C ALA A 40 10.07 23.80 11.63
N GLY A 41 10.53 22.59 11.23
CA GLY A 41 10.96 21.52 12.16
C GLY A 41 9.87 21.06 13.14
N LYS A 42 8.59 21.30 12.84
CA LYS A 42 7.49 20.93 13.72
C LYS A 42 7.23 19.44 13.69
N SER A 43 6.95 18.86 14.84
CA SER A 43 6.71 17.42 15.02
C SER A 43 5.59 16.93 14.09
N LEU A 44 5.80 15.77 13.49
CA LEU A 44 4.84 15.08 12.64
C LEU A 44 3.59 14.70 13.47
N ALA A 45 2.60 15.58 13.48
CA ALA A 45 1.27 15.27 13.99
C ALA A 45 0.48 14.49 12.91
N SER A 46 -0.59 13.78 13.27
CA SER A 46 -1.39 12.96 12.33
C SER A 46 -1.86 13.73 11.08
N LYS A 47 -2.14 15.03 11.21
CA LYS A 47 -2.49 15.91 10.07
C LYS A 47 -1.35 16.10 9.06
N ASP A 48 -0.09 16.00 9.53
CA ASP A 48 1.08 16.11 8.65
C ASP A 48 1.27 14.82 7.83
N ILE A 49 0.92 13.65 8.40
CA ILE A 49 0.98 12.35 7.71
C ILE A 49 -0.01 12.31 6.55
N GLU A 50 -1.25 12.79 6.76
CA GLU A 50 -2.25 12.87 5.71
C GLU A 50 -1.78 13.74 4.54
N GLY A 51 -1.34 14.95 4.82
CA GLY A 51 -0.84 15.87 3.80
C GLY A 51 0.35 15.33 3.02
N ILE A 52 1.30 14.67 3.71
CA ILE A 52 2.45 14.02 3.07
C ILE A 52 2.00 12.87 2.17
N LEU A 53 1.13 11.99 2.66
CA LEU A 53 0.63 10.85 1.90
C LEU A 53 -0.10 11.29 0.64
N GLN A 54 -1.02 12.24 0.76
CA GLN A 54 -1.77 12.80 -0.37
C GLN A 54 -0.83 13.42 -1.40
N LEU A 55 0.15 14.20 -0.96
CA LEU A 55 1.10 14.86 -1.84
C LEU A 55 2.00 13.88 -2.59
N LEU A 56 2.46 12.80 -1.92
CA LEU A 56 3.27 11.76 -2.55
C LEU A 56 2.46 11.01 -3.61
N VAL A 57 1.22 10.67 -3.30
CA VAL A 57 0.29 10.02 -4.25
C VAL A 57 0.04 10.95 -5.45
N ASP A 58 -0.29 12.21 -5.21
CA ASP A 58 -0.58 13.18 -6.27
C ASP A 58 0.63 13.46 -7.17
N ALA A 59 1.83 13.51 -6.59
CA ALA A 59 3.06 13.71 -7.35
C ALA A 59 3.35 12.54 -8.30
N GLU A 60 3.12 11.31 -7.86
CA GLU A 60 3.35 10.12 -8.67
C GLU A 60 2.22 9.86 -9.68
N MET A 61 0.97 10.18 -9.31
CA MET A 61 -0.17 10.06 -10.22
C MET A 61 -0.09 10.97 -11.45
N LYS A 62 0.73 12.01 -11.43
CA LYS A 62 0.98 12.85 -12.62
C LYS A 62 1.45 12.05 -13.84
N MET A 63 2.21 10.97 -13.62
CA MET A 63 2.70 10.10 -14.70
C MET A 63 1.58 9.26 -15.35
N PHE A 64 0.45 9.10 -14.67
CA PHE A 64 -0.69 8.32 -15.12
C PHE A 64 -1.83 9.20 -15.66
N GLN A 65 -1.59 10.49 -15.80
CA GLN A 65 -2.58 11.44 -16.27
C GLN A 65 -3.09 11.07 -17.68
N GLY A 66 -4.41 10.99 -17.86
CA GLY A 66 -5.04 10.57 -19.11
C GLY A 66 -5.10 9.04 -19.32
N LEU A 67 -4.59 8.24 -18.39
CA LEU A 67 -4.70 6.78 -18.42
C LEU A 67 -5.86 6.30 -17.56
N ASN A 68 -6.48 5.19 -17.94
CA ASN A 68 -7.49 4.53 -17.11
C ASN A 68 -6.81 3.82 -15.93
N THR A 69 -7.07 4.30 -14.71
CA THR A 69 -6.50 3.79 -13.47
C THR A 69 -7.62 3.43 -12.47
N PRO A 70 -8.38 2.33 -12.71
CA PRO A 70 -9.56 2.00 -11.89
C PRO A 70 -9.21 1.61 -10.47
N VAL A 71 -7.98 1.19 -10.20
CA VAL A 71 -7.49 0.87 -8.85
C VAL A 71 -6.11 1.52 -8.67
N ILE A 72 -5.90 2.17 -7.53
CA ILE A 72 -4.61 2.71 -7.12
C ILE A 72 -4.17 1.98 -5.86
N PHE A 73 -2.99 1.35 -5.90
CA PHE A 73 -2.48 0.55 -4.79
C PHE A 73 -1.52 1.33 -3.90
N MET A 74 -1.68 1.17 -2.59
CA MET A 74 -0.60 1.47 -1.65
C MET A 74 0.42 0.36 -1.67
N GLN A 75 1.71 0.71 -1.88
CA GLN A 75 2.81 -0.24 -2.01
C GLN A 75 3.08 -1.01 -0.71
N ASN A 76 3.46 -2.29 -0.81
CA ASN A 76 3.67 -3.18 0.33
C ASN A 76 4.64 -2.64 1.39
N VAL A 77 5.75 -2.02 0.97
CA VAL A 77 6.73 -1.45 1.93
C VAL A 77 6.09 -0.36 2.78
N ILE A 78 5.25 0.48 2.18
CA ILE A 78 4.53 1.54 2.91
C ILE A 78 3.45 0.94 3.79
N VAL A 79 2.65 0.00 3.27
CA VAL A 79 1.60 -0.69 4.04
C VAL A 79 2.19 -1.36 5.28
N ASP A 80 3.22 -2.19 5.10
CA ASP A 80 3.79 -2.97 6.18
C ASP A 80 4.56 -2.08 7.19
N LEU A 81 5.15 -0.95 6.71
CA LEU A 81 5.78 0.06 7.58
C LEU A 81 4.74 0.80 8.43
N LEU A 82 3.67 1.33 7.82
CA LEU A 82 2.60 2.03 8.54
C LEU A 82 1.93 1.12 9.56
N TYR A 83 1.70 -0.14 9.19
CA TYR A 83 1.22 -1.16 10.11
C TYR A 83 2.18 -1.33 11.31
N GLY A 84 3.48 -1.54 11.05
CA GLY A 84 4.49 -1.76 12.07
C GLY A 84 4.70 -0.56 13.01
N LEU A 85 4.49 0.66 12.52
CA LEU A 85 4.55 1.89 13.32
C LEU A 85 3.25 2.22 14.05
N GLY A 86 2.17 1.45 13.82
CA GLY A 86 0.86 1.71 14.44
C GLY A 86 0.10 2.91 13.84
N ILE A 87 0.51 3.40 12.66
CA ILE A 87 -0.12 4.54 11.98
C ILE A 87 -1.28 4.03 11.11
N HIS A 88 -2.29 3.48 11.76
CA HIS A 88 -3.36 2.75 11.09
C HIS A 88 -4.36 3.66 10.37
N GLU A 89 -4.56 4.89 10.84
CA GLU A 89 -5.42 5.90 10.22
C GLU A 89 -5.00 6.25 8.79
N ALA A 90 -3.73 6.11 8.45
CA ALA A 90 -3.20 6.36 7.11
C ALA A 90 -3.87 5.50 6.03
N PHE A 91 -4.34 4.30 6.36
CA PHE A 91 -5.05 3.44 5.41
C PHE A 91 -6.41 4.03 5.01
N ARG A 92 -7.14 4.59 5.98
CA ARG A 92 -8.40 5.27 5.71
C ARG A 92 -8.18 6.56 4.95
N MET A 93 -7.19 7.37 5.35
CA MET A 93 -6.82 8.61 4.66
C MET A 93 -6.47 8.36 3.20
N PHE A 94 -5.67 7.32 2.91
CA PHE A 94 -5.35 6.90 1.54
C PHE A 94 -6.60 6.49 0.78
N ALA A 95 -7.46 5.65 1.38
CA ALA A 95 -8.67 5.17 0.72
C ALA A 95 -9.62 6.32 0.35
N ASP A 96 -9.82 7.26 1.26
CA ASP A 96 -10.68 8.43 1.02
C ASP A 96 -10.08 9.37 -0.03
N HIS A 97 -8.77 9.59 -0.01
CA HIS A 97 -8.07 10.39 -1.01
C HIS A 97 -8.19 9.80 -2.42
N VAL A 98 -7.91 8.48 -2.56
CA VAL A 98 -8.01 7.79 -3.85
C VAL A 98 -9.43 7.87 -4.43
N LYS A 99 -10.44 7.63 -3.60
CA LYS A 99 -11.85 7.71 -4.02
C LYS A 99 -12.25 9.13 -4.42
N SER A 100 -11.96 10.11 -3.57
CA SER A 100 -12.43 11.49 -3.77
C SER A 100 -11.66 12.22 -4.88
N ARG A 101 -10.36 11.95 -5.04
CA ARG A 101 -9.49 12.69 -5.94
C ARG A 101 -9.40 12.08 -7.35
N TYR A 102 -9.45 10.75 -7.44
CA TYR A 102 -9.18 10.01 -8.68
C TYR A 102 -10.38 9.21 -9.19
N ASP A 103 -11.48 9.18 -8.44
CA ASP A 103 -12.63 8.32 -8.76
C ASP A 103 -12.21 6.86 -9.01
N ALA A 104 -11.23 6.40 -8.21
CA ALA A 104 -10.63 5.08 -8.30
C ALA A 104 -10.85 4.29 -7.00
N GLU A 105 -10.73 2.96 -7.08
CA GLU A 105 -10.77 2.11 -5.90
C GLU A 105 -9.39 2.07 -5.21
N PRO A 106 -9.34 2.16 -3.87
CA PRO A 106 -8.09 1.95 -3.13
C PRO A 106 -7.77 0.46 -3.07
N GLY A 107 -6.53 0.12 -3.42
CA GLY A 107 -5.96 -1.19 -3.23
C GLY A 107 -4.79 -1.16 -2.25
N PHE A 108 -4.47 -2.29 -1.65
CA PHE A 108 -3.37 -2.41 -0.69
C PHE A 108 -2.52 -3.63 -1.04
N ILE A 109 -1.20 -3.49 -0.97
CA ILE A 109 -0.30 -4.62 -1.16
C ILE A 109 0.38 -4.90 0.18
N THR A 110 0.39 -6.16 0.63
CA THR A 110 0.98 -6.54 1.92
C THR A 110 1.65 -7.90 1.89
N MET A 111 2.62 -8.07 2.78
CA MET A 111 3.21 -9.38 3.09
C MET A 111 2.46 -10.07 4.24
N ASN A 112 1.49 -9.40 4.89
CA ASN A 112 0.75 -9.90 6.04
C ASN A 112 -0.76 -9.63 5.90
N LEU A 113 -1.43 -10.42 5.07
CA LEU A 113 -2.87 -10.29 4.80
C LEU A 113 -3.73 -10.33 6.07
N PRO A 114 -3.56 -11.28 7.02
CA PRO A 114 -4.37 -11.34 8.23
C PRO A 114 -4.35 -10.04 9.03
N ALA A 115 -3.16 -9.55 9.32
CA ALA A 115 -2.95 -8.36 10.13
C ALA A 115 -3.48 -7.08 9.44
N LEU A 116 -3.27 -6.97 8.13
CA LEU A 116 -3.78 -5.83 7.38
C LEU A 116 -5.31 -5.80 7.36
N LEU A 117 -5.98 -6.94 7.14
CA LEU A 117 -7.45 -6.98 7.13
C LEU A 117 -8.05 -6.59 8.47
N ASP A 118 -7.45 -6.98 9.60
CA ASP A 118 -7.88 -6.55 10.93
C ASP A 118 -7.81 -5.02 11.10
N VAL A 119 -6.80 -4.40 10.52
CA VAL A 119 -6.65 -2.94 10.55
C VAL A 119 -7.64 -2.26 9.61
N LEU A 120 -7.75 -2.71 8.38
CA LEU A 120 -8.68 -2.13 7.39
C LEU A 120 -10.13 -2.16 7.88
N GLU A 121 -10.55 -3.27 8.49
CA GLU A 121 -11.88 -3.41 9.10
C GLU A 121 -12.09 -2.38 10.23
N ARG A 122 -11.14 -2.25 11.16
CA ARG A 122 -11.19 -1.24 12.23
C ARG A 122 -11.19 0.20 11.70
N GLN A 123 -10.56 0.44 10.56
CA GLN A 123 -10.54 1.75 9.90
C GLN A 123 -11.76 1.99 9.00
N GLY A 124 -12.71 1.04 8.94
CA GLY A 124 -13.94 1.18 8.15
C GLY A 124 -13.72 1.09 6.64
N VAL A 125 -12.65 0.41 6.21
CA VAL A 125 -12.42 0.08 4.80
C VAL A 125 -13.05 -1.28 4.52
N ASP A 126 -14.29 -1.27 4.04
CA ASP A 126 -15.06 -2.49 3.76
C ASP A 126 -14.70 -3.09 2.39
N ASN A 127 -14.68 -4.42 2.32
CA ASN A 127 -14.46 -5.20 1.10
C ASN A 127 -13.23 -4.74 0.28
N PRO A 128 -12.04 -4.57 0.91
CA PRO A 128 -10.88 -3.99 0.26
C PRO A 128 -10.32 -4.87 -0.86
N ILE A 129 -9.68 -4.24 -1.85
CA ILE A 129 -8.81 -4.95 -2.80
C ILE A 129 -7.45 -5.10 -2.13
N VAL A 130 -7.01 -6.35 -1.92
CA VAL A 130 -5.71 -6.63 -1.28
C VAL A 130 -4.90 -7.58 -2.14
N CYS A 131 -3.72 -7.11 -2.58
CA CYS A 131 -2.72 -7.94 -3.23
C CYS A 131 -1.78 -8.52 -2.15
N ALA A 132 -1.74 -9.85 -2.05
CA ALA A 132 -0.94 -10.55 -1.05
C ALA A 132 -0.30 -11.82 -1.62
N ASN A 133 0.73 -12.34 -0.94
CA ASN A 133 1.27 -13.65 -1.30
C ASN A 133 0.20 -14.71 -1.08
N ILE A 134 -0.20 -15.40 -2.14
CA ILE A 134 -1.14 -16.52 -2.08
C ILE A 134 -0.57 -17.63 -2.96
N ASN A 135 -0.14 -18.71 -2.35
CA ASN A 135 0.45 -19.86 -3.05
C ASN A 135 0.29 -21.14 -2.23
N LYS A 136 0.33 -22.27 -2.91
CA LYS A 136 0.03 -23.60 -2.37
C LYS A 136 0.96 -24.06 -1.22
N ILE A 137 2.17 -23.50 -1.11
CA ILE A 137 3.16 -23.92 -0.10
C ILE A 137 3.35 -22.92 1.04
N GLY A 138 2.55 -21.87 1.11
CA GLY A 138 2.64 -20.89 2.19
C GLY A 138 3.87 -19.96 2.13
N PHE A 139 4.53 -19.86 0.95
CA PHE A 139 5.70 -19.03 0.79
C PHE A 139 5.40 -17.56 1.03
N ARG A 140 6.09 -16.95 2.00
CA ARG A 140 5.89 -15.54 2.45
C ARG A 140 4.45 -15.21 2.85
N MET A 141 3.72 -16.17 3.39
CA MET A 141 2.37 -16.01 3.91
C MET A 141 2.45 -15.95 5.45
N SER A 142 2.41 -14.76 6.02
CA SER A 142 2.50 -14.55 7.48
C SER A 142 1.33 -15.19 8.22
N GLY A 143 1.61 -16.11 9.16
CA GLY A 143 0.59 -16.92 9.83
C GLY A 143 0.27 -18.24 9.14
N GLY A 144 0.83 -18.48 7.94
CA GLY A 144 0.74 -19.75 7.23
C GLY A 144 -0.48 -19.91 6.34
N LEU A 145 -0.43 -20.95 5.51
CA LEU A 145 -1.43 -21.25 4.50
C LEU A 145 -2.86 -21.45 5.07
N PRO A 146 -3.08 -22.23 6.17
CA PRO A 146 -4.43 -22.47 6.68
C PRO A 146 -5.14 -21.19 7.11
N LEU A 147 -4.39 -20.24 7.69
CA LEU A 147 -4.95 -18.96 8.11
C LEU A 147 -5.41 -18.11 6.92
N TYR A 148 -4.64 -18.11 5.83
CA TYR A 148 -5.01 -17.38 4.60
C TYR A 148 -6.24 -17.99 3.93
N GLU A 149 -6.30 -19.32 3.81
CA GLU A 149 -7.48 -20.01 3.26
C GLU A 149 -8.73 -19.71 4.09
N GLN A 150 -8.65 -19.78 5.42
CA GLN A 150 -9.74 -19.42 6.32
C GLN A 150 -10.18 -17.97 6.10
N ILE A 151 -9.27 -17.02 6.07
CA ILE A 151 -9.57 -15.60 5.94
C ILE A 151 -10.23 -15.30 4.60
N ILE A 152 -9.68 -15.82 3.50
CA ILE A 152 -10.23 -15.60 2.16
C ILE A 152 -11.65 -16.19 2.06
N ALA A 153 -11.90 -17.33 2.70
CA ALA A 153 -13.22 -17.98 2.71
C ALA A 153 -14.25 -17.27 3.59
N THR A 154 -13.85 -16.56 4.65
CA THR A 154 -14.78 -16.06 5.68
C THR A 154 -14.90 -14.55 5.76
N ARG A 155 -13.92 -13.80 5.26
CA ARG A 155 -13.91 -12.33 5.31
C ARG A 155 -14.29 -11.71 3.96
N ARG A 156 -14.87 -10.52 4.03
CA ARG A 156 -15.14 -9.72 2.83
C ARG A 156 -13.85 -9.05 2.38
N VAL A 157 -13.21 -9.65 1.37
CA VAL A 157 -12.00 -9.15 0.73
C VAL A 157 -12.02 -9.51 -0.75
N ARG A 158 -11.44 -8.66 -1.60
CA ARG A 158 -11.19 -8.92 -3.03
C ARG A 158 -9.69 -9.21 -3.19
N PRO A 159 -9.27 -10.49 -3.07
CA PRO A 159 -7.85 -10.84 -3.07
C PRO A 159 -7.27 -10.83 -4.48
N ILE A 160 -6.03 -10.36 -4.60
CA ILE A 160 -5.19 -10.53 -5.77
C ILE A 160 -3.97 -11.35 -5.35
N ALA A 161 -3.80 -12.52 -5.96
CA ALA A 161 -2.68 -13.39 -5.64
C ALA A 161 -1.38 -12.89 -6.28
N MET A 162 -0.37 -12.65 -5.47
CA MET A 162 1.01 -12.47 -5.92
C MET A 162 1.90 -13.62 -5.43
N SER A 163 3.10 -13.76 -5.99
CA SER A 163 4.04 -14.85 -5.67
C SER A 163 3.45 -16.25 -5.85
N VAL A 164 2.54 -16.40 -6.81
CA VAL A 164 1.78 -17.63 -7.06
C VAL A 164 2.69 -18.82 -7.31
N LEU A 165 3.83 -18.61 -8.01
CA LEU A 165 4.84 -19.64 -8.28
C LEU A 165 5.79 -19.89 -7.11
N ALA A 166 5.60 -19.23 -5.95
CA ALA A 166 6.45 -19.35 -4.77
C ALA A 166 7.96 -19.23 -5.10
N SER A 167 8.32 -18.19 -5.85
CA SER A 167 9.70 -17.95 -6.33
C SER A 167 10.25 -19.05 -7.24
N GLY A 168 9.38 -19.77 -7.98
CA GLY A 168 9.75 -20.85 -8.88
C GLY A 168 9.75 -22.23 -8.23
N ALA A 169 9.34 -22.36 -6.97
CA ALA A 169 9.25 -23.64 -6.27
C ALA A 169 8.04 -24.49 -6.71
N LEU A 170 7.05 -23.89 -7.36
CA LEU A 170 5.85 -24.58 -7.86
C LEU A 170 5.81 -24.60 -9.38
N PRO A 171 5.41 -25.73 -10.00
CA PRO A 171 5.07 -25.76 -11.43
C PRO A 171 3.92 -24.80 -11.73
N ALA A 172 4.00 -24.09 -12.86
CA ALA A 172 3.04 -23.04 -13.20
C ALA A 172 1.58 -23.55 -13.22
N ARG A 173 1.33 -24.74 -13.80
CA ARG A 173 0.00 -25.34 -13.85
C ARG A 173 -0.58 -25.55 -12.45
N GLU A 174 0.19 -26.19 -11.57
CA GLU A 174 -0.23 -26.48 -10.19
C GLU A 174 -0.50 -25.20 -9.40
N ALA A 175 0.36 -24.20 -9.55
CA ALA A 175 0.23 -22.92 -8.90
C ALA A 175 -1.04 -22.16 -9.32
N VAL A 176 -1.34 -22.12 -10.62
CA VAL A 176 -2.55 -21.47 -11.15
C VAL A 176 -3.81 -22.24 -10.75
N GLU A 177 -3.81 -23.57 -10.87
CA GLU A 177 -4.94 -24.41 -10.42
C GLU A 177 -5.27 -24.19 -8.93
N TYR A 178 -4.27 -23.94 -8.10
CA TYR A 178 -4.48 -23.64 -6.68
C TYR A 178 -5.15 -22.28 -6.46
N VAL A 179 -4.69 -21.21 -7.07
CA VAL A 179 -5.21 -19.86 -6.80
C VAL A 179 -6.55 -19.56 -7.50
N CYS A 180 -6.95 -20.39 -8.48
CA CYS A 180 -8.22 -20.26 -9.19
C CYS A 180 -9.36 -21.11 -8.58
N ARG A 181 -9.16 -21.78 -7.46
CA ARG A 181 -10.18 -22.56 -6.74
C ARG A 181 -11.07 -21.66 -5.89
#